data_8826dc2d0cfd48028d582166be5beb1d
#
_entry.id   8826dc2d0cfd48028d582166be5beb1d
#
_cell.length_a   1.000
_cell.length_b   1.000
_cell.length_c   1.000
_cell.angle_alpha   90.00
_cell.angle_beta   90.00
_cell.angle_gamma   90.00
#
_symmetry.space_group_name_H-M   'P 1'
#
loop_
_entity.id
_entity.type
_entity.pdbx_description
1 polymer ?
#
loop_
_entity_poly.entity_id
_entity_poly.type
_entity_poly.pdbx_seq_one_letter_code
_entity_poly.pdbx_strand_id
1 'polypeptide(L)'
;MNKKARTRLIVATGVIVVAFVLGVVYLVTQQGAYYRQVSELASGDYDGKNVQVGGRVLDGTIARDDAGVHFTIQDLSGKADTVEVDFSGQMPNTFDAGVDVVVVGKYEAAQGLIAADELQTKCPSKYEGTGTTPTAPAAVQ
;
A
#
# COMPACT_ATOMS: atom_id res chain seq x y z
N MET A 1 -4.00 53.46 -5.95
CA MET A 1 -4.99 52.43 -5.66
C MET A 1 -5.71 52.79 -4.37
N ASN A 2 -7.04 52.80 -4.41
CA ASN A 2 -7.81 53.17 -3.23
C ASN A 2 -7.68 52.15 -2.13
N LYS A 3 -7.65 52.64 -0.86
CA LYS A 3 -7.54 51.74 0.29
C LYS A 3 -8.56 50.62 0.27
N LYS A 4 -9.78 50.95 -0.14
CA LYS A 4 -10.87 49.98 -0.24
C LYS A 4 -10.62 48.90 -1.31
N ALA A 5 -10.04 49.28 -2.44
CA ALA A 5 -9.69 48.32 -3.50
C ALA A 5 -8.58 47.40 -3.06
N ARG A 6 -7.60 47.93 -2.33
CA ARG A 6 -6.48 47.15 -1.80
C ARG A 6 -6.95 46.12 -0.77
N THR A 7 -7.86 46.54 0.12
CA THR A 7 -8.42 45.63 1.11
C THR A 7 -9.21 44.49 0.43
N ARG A 8 -10.01 44.82 -0.59
CA ARG A 8 -10.79 43.81 -1.32
C ARG A 8 -9.86 42.81 -2.01
N LEU A 9 -8.78 43.30 -2.58
CA LEU A 9 -7.82 42.43 -3.25
C LEU A 9 -7.15 41.47 -2.25
N ILE A 10 -6.74 41.98 -1.09
CA ILE A 10 -6.13 41.16 -0.05
C ILE A 10 -7.09 40.10 0.45
N VAL A 11 -8.36 40.47 0.67
CA VAL A 11 -9.36 39.53 1.13
C VAL A 11 -9.62 38.46 0.06
N ALA A 12 -9.75 38.85 -1.19
CA ALA A 12 -9.98 37.92 -2.29
C ALA A 12 -8.82 36.93 -2.43
N THR A 13 -7.60 37.45 -2.38
CA THR A 13 -6.43 36.58 -2.46
C THR A 13 -6.38 35.62 -1.26
N GLY A 14 -6.67 36.11 -0.05
CA GLY A 14 -6.74 35.29 1.13
C GLY A 14 -7.73 34.14 1.02
N VAL A 15 -8.92 34.42 0.50
CA VAL A 15 -9.95 33.40 0.31
C VAL A 15 -9.48 32.34 -0.69
N ILE A 16 -8.85 32.77 -1.78
CA ILE A 16 -8.34 31.85 -2.81
C ILE A 16 -7.26 30.94 -2.22
N VAL A 17 -6.34 31.52 -1.45
CA VAL A 17 -5.26 30.74 -0.83
C VAL A 17 -5.82 29.71 0.14
N VAL A 18 -6.76 30.12 0.98
CA VAL A 18 -7.40 29.21 1.94
C VAL A 18 -8.13 28.08 1.21
N ALA A 19 -8.91 28.41 0.18
CA ALA A 19 -9.61 27.40 -0.60
C ALA A 19 -8.64 26.43 -1.28
N PHE A 20 -7.52 26.94 -1.78
CA PHE A 20 -6.51 26.11 -2.43
C PHE A 20 -5.86 25.16 -1.41
N VAL A 21 -5.48 25.68 -0.23
CA VAL A 21 -4.88 24.84 0.81
C VAL A 21 -5.85 23.74 1.26
N LEU A 22 -7.11 24.10 1.48
CA LEU A 22 -8.13 23.12 1.85
C LEU A 22 -8.32 22.07 0.76
N GLY A 23 -8.30 22.47 -0.49
CA GLY A 23 -8.38 21.54 -1.62
C GLY A 23 -7.20 20.58 -1.66
N VAL A 24 -6.00 21.07 -1.46
CA VAL A 24 -4.80 20.22 -1.44
C VAL A 24 -4.85 19.24 -0.26
N VAL A 25 -5.21 19.73 0.92
CA VAL A 25 -5.32 18.86 2.10
C VAL A 25 -6.38 17.78 1.84
N TYR A 26 -7.51 18.16 1.26
CA TYR A 26 -8.57 17.19 0.95
C TYR A 26 -8.08 16.11 -0.01
N LEU A 27 -7.40 16.51 -1.09
CA LEU A 27 -6.88 15.54 -2.06
C LEU A 27 -5.84 14.60 -1.44
N VAL A 28 -4.95 15.14 -0.62
CA VAL A 28 -3.91 14.33 0.01
C VAL A 28 -4.52 13.32 0.99
N THR A 29 -5.52 13.73 1.75
CA THR A 29 -6.16 12.83 2.71
C THR A 29 -6.99 11.75 2.04
N GLN A 30 -7.50 12.00 0.84
CA GLN A 30 -8.30 11.01 0.14
C GLN A 30 -7.45 9.93 -0.52
N GLN A 31 -6.25 10.26 -0.93
CA GLN A 31 -5.43 9.34 -1.71
C GLN A 31 -4.39 8.58 -0.89
N GLY A 32 -4.27 8.89 0.38
CA GLY A 32 -3.27 8.25 1.22
C GLY A 32 -3.67 6.83 1.58
N ALA A 33 -3.13 5.85 0.88
CA ALA A 33 -3.17 4.50 1.39
C ALA A 33 -2.14 4.42 2.53
N TYR A 34 -2.60 4.06 3.69
CA TYR A 34 -1.71 3.94 4.84
C TYR A 34 -0.85 2.70 4.69
N TYR A 35 0.45 2.90 4.60
CA TYR A 35 1.38 1.77 4.58
C TYR A 35 1.40 1.15 5.98
N ARG A 36 0.98 -0.09 6.08
CA ARG A 36 0.89 -0.80 7.34
C ARG A 36 1.45 -2.21 7.22
N GLN A 37 1.83 -2.76 8.34
CA GLN A 37 2.20 -4.16 8.42
C GLN A 37 0.97 -4.99 8.75
N VAL A 38 1.02 -6.28 8.44
CA VAL A 38 -0.10 -7.18 8.71
C VAL A 38 -0.48 -7.15 10.19
N SER A 39 0.49 -7.13 11.07
CA SER A 39 0.24 -7.10 12.50
C SER A 39 -0.49 -5.84 12.96
N GLU A 40 -0.32 -4.73 12.25
CA GLU A 40 -0.99 -3.49 12.59
C GLU A 40 -2.46 -3.51 12.21
N LEU A 41 -2.84 -4.26 11.20
CA LEU A 41 -4.24 -4.39 10.80
C LEU A 41 -5.07 -5.05 11.89
N ALA A 42 -4.51 -6.02 12.58
CA ALA A 42 -5.22 -6.73 13.63
C ALA A 42 -5.42 -5.87 14.87
N SER A 43 -4.53 -4.92 15.12
CA SER A 43 -4.56 -4.09 16.31
C SER A 43 -5.16 -2.71 16.09
N GLY A 44 -5.35 -2.30 14.83
CA GLY A 44 -5.84 -0.98 14.49
C GLY A 44 -7.26 -1.00 13.95
N ASP A 45 -7.83 0.18 13.79
CA ASP A 45 -9.16 0.34 13.23
C ASP A 45 -9.03 0.77 11.77
N TYR A 46 -8.85 -0.21 10.90
CA TYR A 46 -8.67 0.02 9.47
C TYR A 46 -9.82 -0.52 8.63
N ASP A 47 -10.88 -1.00 9.27
CA ASP A 47 -12.03 -1.56 8.58
C ASP A 47 -12.62 -0.57 7.58
N GLY A 48 -12.80 -1.01 6.34
CA GLY A 48 -13.33 -0.18 5.28
C GLY A 48 -12.36 0.88 4.75
N LYS A 49 -11.13 0.91 5.22
CA LYS A 49 -10.14 1.89 4.76
C LYS A 49 -9.19 1.28 3.74
N ASN A 50 -8.73 2.10 2.83
CA ASN A 50 -7.68 1.68 1.92
C ASN A 50 -6.37 1.61 2.67
N VAL A 51 -5.72 0.47 2.55
CA VAL A 51 -4.44 0.22 3.22
C VAL A 51 -3.42 -0.28 2.20
N GLN A 52 -2.18 -0.04 2.49
CA GLN A 52 -1.06 -0.59 1.73
C GLN A 52 -0.28 -1.48 2.68
N VAL A 53 -0.29 -2.77 2.42
CA VAL A 53 0.27 -3.77 3.34
C VAL A 53 1.37 -4.55 2.65
N GLY A 54 2.51 -4.62 3.31
CA GLY A 54 3.60 -5.47 2.87
C GLY A 54 3.57 -6.80 3.60
N GLY A 55 3.75 -7.88 2.87
CA GLY A 55 3.78 -9.22 3.45
C GLY A 55 4.43 -10.20 2.52
N ARG A 56 4.63 -11.41 3.02
CA ARG A 56 5.19 -12.52 2.25
C ARG A 56 4.09 -13.52 1.93
N VAL A 57 4.00 -13.92 0.68
CA VAL A 57 3.01 -14.90 0.24
C VAL A 57 3.33 -16.27 0.83
N LEU A 58 2.36 -16.87 1.53
CA LEU A 58 2.54 -18.18 2.12
C LEU A 58 2.36 -19.27 1.08
N ASP A 59 3.20 -20.30 1.19
CA ASP A 59 3.12 -21.47 0.32
C ASP A 59 1.80 -22.20 0.53
N GLY A 60 1.22 -22.68 -0.56
CA GLY A 60 0.01 -23.49 -0.50
C GLY A 60 -1.27 -22.70 -0.26
N THR A 61 -1.20 -21.36 -0.17
CA THR A 61 -2.39 -20.54 0.03
C THR A 61 -2.93 -19.94 -1.24
N ILE A 62 -2.19 -20.03 -2.34
CA ILE A 62 -2.59 -19.41 -3.60
C ILE A 62 -3.69 -20.24 -4.25
N ALA A 63 -4.85 -19.62 -4.46
CA ALA A 63 -5.97 -20.22 -5.14
C ALA A 63 -6.45 -19.27 -6.24
N ARG A 64 -6.71 -19.82 -7.41
CA ARG A 64 -7.18 -19.03 -8.55
C ARG A 64 -8.56 -19.50 -8.95
N ASP A 65 -9.43 -18.56 -9.19
CA ASP A 65 -10.78 -18.84 -9.65
C ASP A 65 -11.24 -17.76 -10.63
N ASP A 66 -12.51 -17.83 -11.04
CA ASP A 66 -13.06 -16.87 -12.00
C ASP A 66 -13.12 -15.45 -11.45
N ALA A 67 -13.18 -15.29 -10.14
CA ALA A 67 -13.23 -13.98 -9.50
C ALA A 67 -11.86 -13.36 -9.32
N GLY A 68 -10.80 -14.15 -9.41
CA GLY A 68 -9.44 -13.63 -9.24
C GLY A 68 -8.52 -14.61 -8.52
N VAL A 69 -7.56 -14.07 -7.83
CA VAL A 69 -6.56 -14.86 -7.11
C VAL A 69 -6.68 -14.57 -5.63
N HIS A 70 -6.76 -15.63 -4.86
CA HIS A 70 -6.81 -15.54 -3.39
C HIS A 70 -5.52 -16.11 -2.83
N PHE A 71 -4.94 -15.45 -1.88
CA PHE A 71 -3.74 -15.92 -1.21
C PHE A 71 -3.63 -15.29 0.16
N THR A 72 -2.76 -15.83 1.00
CA THR A 72 -2.52 -15.32 2.34
C THR A 72 -1.11 -14.74 2.41
N ILE A 73 -0.97 -13.58 3.01
CA ILE A 73 0.31 -12.97 3.26
C ILE A 73 0.61 -12.97 4.77
N GLN A 74 1.87 -13.12 5.10
CA GLN A 74 2.36 -13.10 6.47
C GLN A 74 3.18 -11.84 6.70
N ASP A 75 3.16 -11.38 7.94
CA ASP A 75 3.90 -10.19 8.35
C ASP A 75 5.40 -10.36 8.09
N LEU A 76 6.02 -9.35 7.51
CA LEU A 76 7.45 -9.35 7.20
C LEU A 76 8.32 -9.21 8.45
N SER A 77 7.76 -8.76 9.56
CA SER A 77 8.53 -8.58 10.78
C SER A 77 8.80 -9.88 11.54
N GLY A 78 8.35 -10.99 11.00
CA GLY A 78 8.55 -12.29 11.64
C GLY A 78 7.44 -12.69 12.60
N LYS A 79 6.41 -11.86 12.74
CA LYS A 79 5.25 -12.21 13.54
C LYS A 79 4.39 -13.22 12.77
N ALA A 80 3.60 -13.98 13.51
CA ALA A 80 2.75 -14.99 12.91
C ALA A 80 1.45 -14.43 12.32
N ASP A 81 1.26 -13.14 12.35
CA ASP A 81 0.05 -12.50 11.85
C ASP A 81 -0.08 -12.67 10.36
N THR A 82 -1.25 -13.03 9.90
CA THR A 82 -1.56 -13.24 8.49
C THR A 82 -2.84 -12.52 8.12
N VAL A 83 -2.96 -12.22 6.82
CA VAL A 83 -4.20 -11.66 6.29
C VAL A 83 -4.45 -12.26 4.91
N GLU A 84 -5.71 -12.53 4.62
CA GLU A 84 -6.08 -13.01 3.31
C GLU A 84 -6.17 -11.85 2.33
N VAL A 85 -5.81 -12.11 1.09
CA VAL A 85 -5.88 -11.12 0.02
C VAL A 85 -6.70 -11.69 -1.13
N ASP A 86 -7.64 -10.89 -1.58
CA ASP A 86 -8.44 -11.21 -2.75
C ASP A 86 -8.08 -10.18 -3.83
N PHE A 87 -7.42 -10.66 -4.88
CA PHE A 87 -6.95 -9.79 -5.95
C PHE A 87 -7.61 -10.18 -7.26
N SER A 88 -8.33 -9.22 -7.85
CA SER A 88 -9.05 -9.46 -9.09
C SER A 88 -8.38 -8.83 -10.31
N GLY A 89 -7.24 -8.20 -10.15
CA GLY A 89 -6.52 -7.58 -11.25
C GLY A 89 -5.59 -8.53 -11.99
N GLN A 90 -4.76 -7.95 -12.82
CA GLN A 90 -3.80 -8.72 -13.58
C GLN A 90 -2.59 -9.07 -12.71
N MET A 91 -2.30 -10.35 -12.60
CA MET A 91 -1.22 -10.83 -11.73
C MET A 91 0.14 -10.56 -12.37
N PRO A 92 1.09 -9.99 -11.61
CA PRO A 92 2.45 -9.83 -12.12
C PRO A 92 3.11 -11.18 -12.40
N ASN A 93 3.97 -11.22 -13.41
CA ASN A 93 4.70 -12.43 -13.74
C ASN A 93 5.65 -12.90 -12.64
N THR A 94 6.05 -11.98 -11.79
CA THR A 94 6.96 -12.26 -10.68
C THR A 94 6.26 -12.78 -9.43
N PHE A 95 4.93 -12.89 -9.46
CA PHE A 95 4.17 -13.38 -8.31
C PHE A 95 4.34 -14.89 -8.15
N ASP A 96 4.73 -15.30 -6.96
CA ASP A 96 4.88 -16.70 -6.62
C ASP A 96 4.82 -16.85 -5.09
N ALA A 97 4.71 -18.09 -4.65
CA ALA A 97 4.79 -18.38 -3.22
C ALA A 97 6.17 -18.01 -2.67
N GLY A 98 6.18 -17.46 -1.47
CA GLY A 98 7.42 -17.04 -0.83
C GLY A 98 7.95 -15.68 -1.27
N VAL A 99 7.28 -15.02 -2.20
CA VAL A 99 7.68 -13.70 -2.67
C VAL A 99 7.10 -12.62 -1.76
N ASP A 100 7.86 -11.59 -1.52
CA ASP A 100 7.38 -10.43 -0.79
C ASP A 100 6.54 -9.56 -1.72
N VAL A 101 5.37 -9.17 -1.24
CA VAL A 101 4.44 -8.37 -2.03
C VAL A 101 3.97 -7.16 -1.23
N VAL A 102 3.57 -6.13 -1.95
CA VAL A 102 2.85 -5.00 -1.38
C VAL A 102 1.47 -4.98 -2.01
N VAL A 103 0.48 -5.04 -1.17
CA VAL A 103 -0.92 -5.09 -1.58
C VAL A 103 -1.58 -3.77 -1.21
N VAL A 104 -2.28 -3.18 -2.15
CA VAL A 104 -3.06 -1.97 -1.92
C VAL A 104 -4.52 -2.30 -2.15
N GLY A 105 -5.34 -2.03 -1.18
CA GLY A 105 -6.76 -2.29 -1.28
C GLY A 105 -7.51 -1.96 -0.01
N LYS A 106 -8.77 -2.34 0.01
CA LYS A 106 -9.66 -2.06 1.12
C LYS A 106 -9.62 -3.21 2.12
N TYR A 107 -9.37 -2.88 3.37
CA TYR A 107 -9.33 -3.88 4.43
C TYR A 107 -10.73 -4.10 5.00
N GLU A 108 -11.12 -5.37 5.10
CA GLU A 108 -12.39 -5.78 5.70
C GLU A 108 -12.09 -6.59 6.96
N ALA A 109 -12.19 -5.91 8.10
CA ALA A 109 -11.83 -6.50 9.39
C ALA A 109 -12.72 -7.69 9.76
N ALA A 110 -13.98 -7.64 9.37
CA ALA A 110 -14.93 -8.72 9.69
C ALA A 110 -14.52 -10.06 9.09
N GLN A 111 -13.82 -10.02 7.96
CA GLN A 111 -13.38 -11.22 7.25
C GLN A 111 -11.88 -11.44 7.37
N GLY A 112 -11.14 -10.46 7.85
CA GLY A 112 -9.69 -10.51 7.86
C GLY A 112 -9.11 -10.52 6.46
N LEU A 113 -9.74 -9.80 5.53
CA LEU A 113 -9.48 -9.86 4.11
C LEU A 113 -9.14 -8.48 3.57
N ILE A 114 -8.22 -8.43 2.62
CA ILE A 114 -7.95 -7.22 1.85
C ILE A 114 -8.50 -7.43 0.44
N ALA A 115 -9.47 -6.62 0.04
CA ALA A 115 -9.94 -6.58 -1.33
C ALA A 115 -8.95 -5.71 -2.12
N ALA A 116 -7.98 -6.35 -2.75
CA ALA A 116 -6.85 -5.66 -3.37
C ALA A 116 -7.18 -5.13 -4.74
N ASP A 117 -6.83 -3.87 -4.95
CA ASP A 117 -6.95 -3.22 -6.25
C ASP A 117 -5.60 -3.24 -6.97
N GLU A 118 -4.52 -3.27 -6.22
CA GLU A 118 -3.19 -3.24 -6.78
C GLU A 118 -2.27 -4.20 -6.03
N LEU A 119 -1.44 -4.89 -6.76
CA LEU A 119 -0.47 -5.83 -6.23
C LEU A 119 0.89 -5.56 -6.86
N GLN A 120 1.88 -5.33 -6.02
CA GLN A 120 3.25 -5.17 -6.47
C GLN A 120 4.11 -6.24 -5.82
N THR A 121 4.88 -6.94 -6.62
CA THR A 121 5.85 -7.89 -6.09
C THR A 121 7.18 -7.18 -5.87
N LYS A 122 7.80 -7.47 -4.75
CA LYS A 122 9.15 -6.99 -4.51
C LYS A 122 10.11 -8.08 -4.91
N CYS A 123 10.92 -7.80 -5.89
CA CYS A 123 12.00 -8.72 -6.21
C CYS A 123 12.95 -8.76 -5.02
N PRO A 124 13.43 -9.93 -4.65
CA PRO A 124 14.47 -10.01 -3.63
C PRO A 124 15.63 -9.20 -4.14
N SER A 125 15.77 -8.07 -3.56
CA SER A 125 16.63 -7.10 -4.11
C SER A 125 18.05 -7.39 -3.78
N LYS A 126 18.85 -7.29 -4.74
CA LYS A 126 20.25 -7.35 -4.48
C LYS A 126 20.70 -6.20 -3.63
N TYR A 127 19.95 -5.15 -3.69
CA TYR A 127 20.32 -3.97 -2.93
C TYR A 127 20.12 -4.17 -1.46
N GLU A 128 19.22 -5.05 -1.10
CA GLU A 128 19.05 -5.28 0.29
C GLU A 128 20.12 -6.11 0.80
N GLY A 129 20.63 -6.87 -0.02
CA GLY A 129 21.61 -7.72 0.46
C GLY A 129 22.84 -7.04 0.69
N THR A 130 22.98 -6.08 0.26
CA THR A 130 23.98 -5.39 0.54
C THR A 130 24.91 -5.99 1.20
N GLY A 131 25.19 -5.70 1.67
CA GLY A 131 26.05 -6.17 2.39
C GLY A 131 26.68 -7.28 1.81
N THR A 132 26.38 -7.85 1.17
CA THR A 132 26.83 -8.94 0.93
C THR A 132 27.14 -9.27 -0.20
N THR A 133 27.22 -9.26 -0.47
CA THR A 133 27.55 -9.66 -1.30
C THR A 133 27.77 -9.91 -2.11
N PRO A 134 27.97 -9.81 -2.48
CA PRO A 134 28.13 -9.86 -3.44
C PRO A 134 28.62 -10.78 -4.00
N THR A 135 28.90 -11.10 -3.71
CA THR A 135 29.31 -12.03 -4.05
C THR A 135 28.81 -12.55 -4.95
N ALA A 136 28.17 -12.40 -4.88
CA ALA A 136 27.56 -12.96 -5.65
C ALA A 136 28.06 -13.08 -6.88
N PRO A 137 28.45 -12.45 -7.19
CA PRO A 137 28.76 -12.42 -8.34
C PRO A 137 29.36 -13.45 -8.78
N ALA A 138 29.71 -13.49 -8.13
CA ALA A 138 30.27 -14.35 -8.39
C ALA A 138 29.64 -15.14 -9.10
N ALA A 139 28.91 -15.14 -8.75
CA ALA A 139 28.19 -15.99 -9.17
C ALA A 139 28.28 -16.02 -10.51
N VAL A 140 28.66 -15.49 -10.94
CA VAL A 140 28.63 -15.42 -12.05
C VAL A 140 29.30 -16.23 -12.70
N GLN A 141 29.61 -16.75 -12.53
CA GLN A 141 30.29 -17.48 -13.11
C GLN A 141 29.77 -18.50 -13.65
#